data_2a164d0fa283525f0bffb628973803cc
#
_entry.id   2a164d0fa283525f0bffb628973803cc
#
_cell.length_a   1.000
_cell.length_b   1.000
_cell.length_c   1.000
_cell.angle_alpha   90.00
_cell.angle_beta   90.00
_cell.angle_gamma   90.00
#
_symmetry.space_group_name_H-M   'P 1'
#
loop_
_entity.id
_entity.type
_entity.pdbx_description
1 polymer ?
#
loop_
_entity_poly.entity_id
_entity_poly.type
_entity_poly.pdbx_seq_one_letter_code
_entity_poly.pdbx_strand_id
1 'polypeptide(L)'
;MNKIYLSFFVLTLLVTSSCSQETGVFALAESESIETSGDAADDPALIINFKNPRSSLFFGTDKTAGVYLYDLKGVKQSFSPLGAINNIDVRQKNLEIYLAATNRSNQSIEYWVIDQDTFFANTHESQDIFSLSKRSFSIASSIDIYGICIGMIGGTPVAFVTEDRGPRVELWTLENQKLIGAFDNGGESEGCVFDDENQTLFISEEETNGVLKAYDLNQEYPFRNPVTVDSREENIGGDPEGVAIYKTSDTEGYVLLSSQGDNKFNVYNRQKPYQFISSFTVDDSSRGIDGTSHTDGISVSSYNFGGKYSKGMMIAQDDENFDGEELKNQNFKIIPFNQVLKALK
;
A
#
# COMPACT_ATOMS: atom_id res chain seq x y z
N MET A 1 44.55 51.92 51.72
CA MET A 1 44.11 51.70 50.29
C MET A 1 43.76 50.24 50.13
N ASN A 2 42.46 49.92 50.29
CA ASN A 2 41.93 48.57 50.13
C ASN A 2 41.42 48.41 48.72
N LYS A 3 42.02 47.49 47.94
CA LYS A 3 41.55 47.09 46.61
C LYS A 3 40.46 46.01 46.77
N ILE A 4 39.24 46.33 46.38
CA ILE A 4 38.14 45.38 46.29
C ILE A 4 38.21 44.73 44.91
N TYR A 5 38.44 43.41 44.84
CA TYR A 5 38.31 42.61 43.62
C TYR A 5 36.88 42.16 43.47
N LEU A 6 36.19 42.64 42.44
CA LEU A 6 34.88 42.20 42.06
C LEU A 6 34.99 41.01 41.09
N SER A 7 34.70 39.79 41.58
CA SER A 7 34.65 38.58 40.76
C SER A 7 33.30 38.49 40.04
N PHE A 8 33.32 38.63 38.73
CA PHE A 8 32.14 38.37 37.88
C PHE A 8 31.99 36.85 37.70
N PHE A 9 30.97 36.26 38.26
CA PHE A 9 30.55 34.87 37.96
C PHE A 9 29.66 34.90 36.72
N VAL A 10 30.18 34.40 35.58
CA VAL A 10 29.40 34.18 34.38
C VAL A 10 28.69 32.84 34.53
N LEU A 11 27.37 32.92 34.80
CA LEU A 11 26.51 31.74 34.85
C LEU A 11 26.12 31.34 33.39
N THR A 12 26.81 30.36 32.84
CA THR A 12 26.47 29.80 31.54
C THR A 12 25.22 28.90 31.72
N LEU A 13 24.06 29.39 31.27
CA LEU A 13 22.86 28.55 31.13
C LEU A 13 23.09 27.54 29.96
N LEU A 14 23.32 26.30 30.30
CA LEU A 14 23.23 25.18 29.36
C LEU A 14 21.73 24.92 29.08
N VAL A 15 21.25 25.43 27.97
CA VAL A 15 19.94 25.05 27.43
C VAL A 15 20.09 23.65 26.87
N THR A 16 19.76 22.63 27.65
CA THR A 16 19.57 21.27 27.14
C THR A 16 18.27 21.25 26.36
N SER A 17 18.34 21.34 25.03
CA SER A 17 17.22 21.00 24.17
C SER A 17 16.89 19.52 24.41
N SER A 18 15.90 19.27 25.26
CA SER A 18 15.27 17.96 25.34
C SER A 18 14.54 17.74 24.03
N CYS A 19 15.13 16.98 23.12
CA CYS A 19 14.42 16.44 21.97
C CYS A 19 13.44 15.42 22.54
N SER A 20 12.22 15.82 22.82
CA SER A 20 11.14 14.89 23.15
C SER A 20 10.99 13.95 21.96
N GLN A 21 11.26 12.66 22.16
CA GLN A 21 11.03 11.68 21.15
C GLN A 21 9.51 11.56 20.99
N GLU A 22 9.02 11.95 19.82
CA GLU A 22 7.63 11.80 19.44
C GLU A 22 7.22 10.33 19.58
N THR A 23 6.12 10.06 20.27
CA THR A 23 5.58 8.71 20.47
C THR A 23 4.31 8.59 19.63
N GLY A 24 4.24 7.59 18.74
CA GLY A 24 3.14 7.38 17.81
C GLY A 24 3.65 6.85 16.46
N VAL A 25 2.76 6.76 15.52
CA VAL A 25 3.08 6.44 14.12
C VAL A 25 2.86 7.69 13.27
N PHE A 26 3.90 8.11 12.56
CA PHE A 26 3.89 9.34 11.75
C PHE A 26 4.52 9.08 10.39
N ALA A 27 4.01 9.75 9.36
CA ALA A 27 4.71 9.82 8.09
C ALA A 27 6.03 10.61 8.23
N LEU A 28 7.07 10.18 7.54
CA LEU A 28 8.34 10.90 7.47
C LEU A 28 8.58 11.58 6.12
N ALA A 29 7.78 11.25 5.13
CA ALA A 29 7.67 11.88 3.83
C ALA A 29 6.25 11.67 3.33
N GLU A 30 5.86 12.48 2.38
CA GLU A 30 4.61 12.37 1.64
C GLU A 30 4.86 12.64 0.17
N SER A 31 4.01 12.12 -0.71
CA SER A 31 4.15 12.42 -2.13
C SER A 31 3.68 13.84 -2.46
N GLU A 32 4.18 14.38 -3.56
CA GLU A 32 3.47 15.46 -4.23
C GLU A 32 2.03 15.01 -4.46
N SER A 33 1.08 15.93 -4.27
CA SER A 33 -0.33 15.65 -4.51
C SER A 33 -0.57 15.24 -5.97
N ILE A 34 -1.56 14.39 -6.19
CA ILE A 34 -2.05 14.13 -7.55
C ILE A 34 -2.67 15.40 -8.14
N GLU A 35 -2.78 15.48 -9.46
CA GLU A 35 -3.30 16.68 -10.13
C GLU A 35 -4.84 16.73 -10.10
N THR A 36 -5.49 15.59 -10.05
CA THR A 36 -6.95 15.49 -9.99
C THR A 36 -7.45 15.88 -8.59
N SER A 37 -8.50 16.69 -8.55
CA SER A 37 -9.16 17.10 -7.31
C SER A 37 -10.29 16.17 -6.93
N GLY A 38 -10.60 16.14 -5.62
CA GLY A 38 -11.63 15.29 -5.06
C GLY A 38 -11.10 13.88 -4.80
N ASP A 39 -11.99 12.92 -4.71
CA ASP A 39 -11.69 11.52 -4.45
C ASP A 39 -11.08 10.85 -5.70
N ALA A 40 -9.76 10.83 -5.77
CA ALA A 40 -9.02 10.43 -6.96
C ALA A 40 -7.75 9.61 -6.72
N ALA A 41 -6.94 9.90 -5.69
CA ALA A 41 -5.85 9.00 -5.31
C ALA A 41 -6.40 7.73 -4.66
N ASP A 42 -5.82 6.57 -4.97
CA ASP A 42 -6.35 5.31 -4.49
C ASP A 42 -5.24 4.38 -3.98
N ASP A 43 -4.58 3.64 -4.83
CA ASP A 43 -3.77 2.50 -4.44
C ASP A 43 -2.27 2.70 -4.71
N PRO A 44 -1.40 2.52 -3.70
CA PRO A 44 0.04 2.54 -3.89
C PRO A 44 0.62 1.16 -4.14
N ALA A 45 1.63 1.04 -5.03
CA ALA A 45 2.39 -0.19 -5.23
C ALA A 45 3.90 0.06 -5.16
N LEU A 46 4.57 -0.51 -4.15
CA LEU A 46 5.99 -0.29 -3.88
C LEU A 46 6.88 -1.20 -4.72
N ILE A 47 7.87 -0.62 -5.42
CA ILE A 47 8.86 -1.34 -6.22
C ILE A 47 10.24 -1.22 -5.59
N ILE A 48 10.84 -2.34 -5.26
CA ILE A 48 12.12 -2.41 -4.57
C ILE A 48 13.28 -2.40 -5.57
N ASN A 49 14.18 -1.43 -5.43
CA ASN A 49 15.48 -1.49 -6.09
C ASN A 49 16.44 -2.32 -5.25
N PHE A 50 16.58 -3.61 -5.54
CA PHE A 50 17.45 -4.51 -4.78
C PHE A 50 18.93 -4.15 -4.85
N LYS A 51 19.38 -3.40 -5.89
CA LYS A 51 20.76 -2.91 -6.01
C LYS A 51 21.01 -1.64 -5.19
N ASN A 52 20.01 -0.78 -5.10
CA ASN A 52 20.06 0.45 -4.31
C ASN A 52 18.70 0.70 -3.64
N PRO A 53 18.44 0.12 -2.46
CA PRO A 53 17.11 0.19 -1.83
C PRO A 53 16.60 1.60 -1.55
N ARG A 54 17.51 2.58 -1.39
CA ARG A 54 17.13 3.99 -1.19
C ARG A 54 16.60 4.66 -2.45
N SER A 55 16.83 4.05 -3.61
CA SER A 55 16.31 4.47 -4.92
C SER A 55 15.13 3.60 -5.35
N SER A 56 14.47 2.93 -4.43
CA SER A 56 13.18 2.29 -4.67
C SER A 56 12.14 3.34 -4.98
N LEU A 57 11.08 2.92 -5.67
CA LEU A 57 10.00 3.78 -6.15
C LEU A 57 8.65 3.18 -5.77
N PHE A 58 7.60 3.96 -5.88
CA PHE A 58 6.24 3.42 -5.78
C PHE A 58 5.32 4.07 -6.82
N PHE A 59 4.39 3.29 -7.30
CA PHE A 59 3.26 3.80 -8.05
C PHE A 59 2.18 4.31 -7.10
N GLY A 60 1.42 5.32 -7.55
CA GLY A 60 0.18 5.74 -6.93
C GLY A 60 -0.85 5.92 -8.03
N THR A 61 -2.03 5.33 -7.88
CA THR A 61 -3.10 5.46 -8.87
C THR A 61 -3.87 6.76 -8.69
N ASP A 62 -4.36 7.25 -9.82
CA ASP A 62 -5.40 8.27 -9.92
C ASP A 62 -6.58 7.59 -10.64
N LYS A 63 -7.63 7.26 -9.88
CA LYS A 63 -8.78 6.49 -10.36
C LYS A 63 -9.62 7.19 -11.44
N THR A 64 -9.14 8.35 -11.90
CA THR A 64 -9.75 9.13 -12.99
C THR A 64 -8.83 9.40 -14.16
N ALA A 65 -7.48 9.40 -13.95
CA ALA A 65 -6.53 9.91 -14.94
C ALA A 65 -5.38 8.95 -15.29
N GLY A 66 -4.91 8.11 -14.37
CA GLY A 66 -3.81 7.20 -14.69
C GLY A 66 -2.94 6.80 -13.48
N VAL A 67 -1.64 6.78 -13.67
CA VAL A 67 -0.69 6.29 -12.66
C VAL A 67 0.49 7.24 -12.53
N TYR A 68 0.75 7.67 -11.32
CA TYR A 68 1.95 8.40 -10.92
C TYR A 68 3.06 7.44 -10.49
N LEU A 69 4.31 7.83 -10.69
CA LEU A 69 5.48 7.18 -10.12
C LEU A 69 6.21 8.18 -9.24
N TYR A 70 6.51 7.77 -8.01
CA TYR A 70 7.19 8.60 -7.01
C TYR A 70 8.46 7.95 -6.47
N ASP A 71 9.41 8.76 -6.03
CA ASP A 71 10.53 8.27 -5.22
C ASP A 71 10.13 8.16 -3.73
N LEU A 72 11.00 7.58 -2.89
CA LEU A 72 10.75 7.43 -1.45
C LEU A 72 10.82 8.74 -0.65
N LYS A 73 10.98 9.89 -1.30
CA LYS A 73 10.83 11.22 -0.71
C LYS A 73 9.52 11.87 -1.13
N GLY A 74 8.73 11.18 -1.96
CA GLY A 74 7.47 11.64 -2.49
C GLY A 74 7.57 12.50 -3.76
N VAL A 75 8.77 12.65 -4.34
CA VAL A 75 8.96 13.44 -5.56
C VAL A 75 8.44 12.66 -6.76
N LYS A 76 7.55 13.28 -7.54
CA LYS A 76 7.01 12.73 -8.78
C LYS A 76 8.13 12.51 -9.80
N GLN A 77 8.25 11.30 -10.30
CA GLN A 77 9.21 10.89 -11.32
C GLN A 77 8.57 10.87 -12.71
N SER A 78 7.34 10.39 -12.81
CA SER A 78 6.58 10.34 -14.06
C SER A 78 5.07 10.26 -13.79
N PHE A 79 4.29 10.48 -14.86
CA PHE A 79 2.86 10.23 -14.90
C PHE A 79 2.51 9.55 -16.23
N SER A 80 1.72 8.49 -16.16
CA SER A 80 1.22 7.76 -17.33
C SER A 80 -0.30 7.91 -17.42
N PRO A 81 -0.82 8.61 -18.45
CA PRO A 81 -2.26 8.87 -18.62
C PRO A 81 -2.97 7.64 -19.19
N LEU A 82 -3.24 6.66 -18.35
CA LEU A 82 -3.81 5.37 -18.73
C LEU A 82 -5.35 5.34 -18.65
N GLY A 83 -5.98 6.42 -18.19
CA GLY A 83 -7.41 6.49 -17.90
C GLY A 83 -7.72 6.13 -16.45
N ALA A 84 -8.93 5.68 -16.17
CA ALA A 84 -9.43 5.40 -14.83
C ALA A 84 -8.80 4.12 -14.26
N ILE A 85 -7.59 4.24 -13.72
CA ILE A 85 -6.89 3.14 -13.04
C ILE A 85 -7.27 3.15 -11.56
N ASN A 86 -8.00 2.11 -11.14
CA ASN A 86 -8.40 1.98 -9.73
C ASN A 86 -7.20 1.45 -8.90
N ASN A 87 -6.98 0.16 -8.89
CA ASN A 87 -5.89 -0.45 -8.14
C ASN A 87 -4.74 -0.89 -9.05
N ILE A 88 -3.55 -0.97 -8.46
CA ILE A 88 -2.33 -1.48 -9.10
C ILE A 88 -1.55 -2.33 -8.11
N ASP A 89 -1.12 -3.53 -8.52
CA ASP A 89 -0.26 -4.37 -7.69
C ASP A 89 1.00 -4.82 -8.43
N VAL A 90 2.03 -5.16 -7.67
CA VAL A 90 3.35 -5.50 -8.17
C VAL A 90 3.88 -6.79 -7.55
N ARG A 91 4.55 -7.60 -8.38
CA ARG A 91 5.43 -8.67 -7.94
C ARG A 91 6.79 -8.54 -8.61
N GLN A 92 7.83 -8.79 -7.84
CA GLN A 92 9.20 -8.79 -8.34
C GLN A 92 9.81 -10.17 -8.19
N LYS A 93 10.25 -10.76 -9.31
CA LYS A 93 10.85 -12.10 -9.32
C LYS A 93 11.84 -12.21 -10.49
N ASN A 94 12.99 -12.83 -10.26
CA ASN A 94 13.98 -13.11 -11.30
C ASN A 94 14.40 -11.89 -12.14
N LEU A 95 14.57 -10.73 -11.51
CA LEU A 95 14.87 -9.44 -12.15
C LEU A 95 13.74 -8.93 -13.07
N GLU A 96 12.56 -9.46 -12.98
CA GLU A 96 11.37 -8.95 -13.64
C GLU A 96 10.41 -8.31 -12.63
N ILE A 97 9.78 -7.23 -13.07
CA ILE A 97 8.69 -6.54 -12.39
C ILE A 97 7.42 -6.92 -13.14
N TYR A 98 6.52 -7.59 -12.46
CA TYR A 98 5.18 -7.94 -12.92
C TYR A 98 4.22 -6.93 -12.33
N LEU A 99 3.52 -6.20 -13.17
CA LEU A 99 2.54 -5.18 -12.80
C LEU A 99 1.18 -5.55 -13.37
N ALA A 100 0.14 -5.40 -12.58
CA ALA A 100 -1.22 -5.43 -13.11
C ALA A 100 -2.07 -4.35 -12.44
N ALA A 101 -3.01 -3.81 -13.20
CA ALA A 101 -3.92 -2.78 -12.75
C ALA A 101 -5.31 -2.99 -13.34
N THR A 102 -6.35 -2.51 -12.65
CA THR A 102 -7.70 -2.44 -13.19
C THR A 102 -7.91 -1.10 -13.87
N ASN A 103 -8.35 -1.14 -15.14
CA ASN A 103 -8.69 0.04 -15.92
C ASN A 103 -10.20 0.13 -16.15
N ARG A 104 -10.87 0.95 -15.36
CA ARG A 104 -12.32 1.15 -15.41
C ARG A 104 -12.77 1.86 -16.70
N SER A 105 -11.88 2.62 -17.38
CA SER A 105 -12.18 3.23 -18.68
C SER A 105 -12.44 2.19 -19.76
N ASN A 106 -11.70 1.09 -19.74
CA ASN A 106 -11.71 0.05 -20.78
C ASN A 106 -12.34 -1.26 -20.30
N GLN A 107 -12.66 -1.37 -19.02
CA GLN A 107 -13.12 -2.62 -18.37
C GLN A 107 -12.12 -3.76 -18.62
N SER A 108 -10.83 -3.47 -18.36
CA SER A 108 -9.71 -4.38 -18.65
C SER A 108 -8.72 -4.50 -17.50
N ILE A 109 -8.09 -5.67 -17.43
CA ILE A 109 -6.90 -5.89 -16.62
C ILE A 109 -5.72 -5.46 -17.49
N GLU A 110 -5.03 -4.43 -17.09
CA GLU A 110 -3.76 -4.05 -17.72
C GLU A 110 -2.62 -4.82 -17.07
N TYR A 111 -1.76 -5.40 -17.87
CA TYR A 111 -0.64 -6.22 -17.40
C TYR A 111 0.65 -5.87 -18.12
N TRP A 112 1.73 -5.69 -17.35
CA TRP A 112 3.05 -5.35 -17.88
C TRP A 112 4.14 -6.18 -17.19
N VAL A 113 5.15 -6.56 -17.99
CA VAL A 113 6.38 -7.17 -17.48
C VAL A 113 7.56 -6.32 -17.91
N ILE A 114 8.26 -5.77 -16.94
CA ILE A 114 9.40 -4.87 -17.17
C ILE A 114 10.67 -5.49 -16.58
N ASP A 115 11.78 -5.38 -17.29
CA ASP A 115 13.08 -5.72 -16.72
C ASP A 115 13.47 -4.73 -15.63
N GLN A 116 13.88 -5.23 -14.47
CA GLN A 116 14.16 -4.38 -13.31
C GLN A 116 15.30 -3.40 -13.57
N ASP A 117 16.36 -3.81 -14.26
CA ASP A 117 17.49 -2.92 -14.55
C ASP A 117 17.09 -1.85 -15.56
N THR A 118 16.31 -2.22 -16.57
CA THR A 118 15.73 -1.28 -17.54
C THR A 118 14.81 -0.28 -16.86
N PHE A 119 13.96 -0.73 -15.94
CA PHE A 119 13.06 0.13 -15.19
C PHE A 119 13.84 1.21 -14.42
N PHE A 120 14.74 0.80 -13.53
CA PHE A 120 15.48 1.75 -12.68
C PHE A 120 16.51 2.61 -13.43
N ALA A 121 16.95 2.21 -14.64
CA ALA A 121 17.85 3.01 -15.46
C ALA A 121 17.12 4.15 -16.20
N ASN A 122 15.81 4.03 -16.45
CA ASN A 122 15.07 4.93 -17.35
C ASN A 122 13.91 5.68 -16.67
N THR A 123 13.72 5.56 -15.37
CA THR A 123 12.61 6.20 -14.64
C THR A 123 12.60 7.73 -14.75
N HIS A 124 13.76 8.37 -14.93
CA HIS A 124 13.87 9.83 -15.04
C HIS A 124 13.75 10.35 -16.49
N GLU A 125 13.81 9.47 -17.48
CA GLU A 125 13.85 9.84 -18.90
C GLU A 125 12.54 9.50 -19.63
N SER A 126 11.74 8.60 -19.09
CA SER A 126 10.51 8.14 -19.72
C SER A 126 9.30 8.89 -19.18
N GLN A 127 8.54 9.54 -20.08
CA GLN A 127 7.24 10.12 -19.74
C GLN A 127 6.17 9.03 -19.54
N ASP A 128 6.38 7.86 -20.14
CA ASP A 128 5.53 6.68 -20.00
C ASP A 128 6.38 5.47 -19.65
N ILE A 129 6.42 5.15 -18.35
CA ILE A 129 7.21 4.05 -17.80
C ILE A 129 6.74 2.68 -18.31
N PHE A 130 5.46 2.54 -18.65
CA PHE A 130 4.88 1.30 -19.14
C PHE A 130 5.33 0.96 -20.57
N SER A 131 5.82 1.97 -21.33
CA SER A 131 6.45 1.74 -22.64
C SER A 131 7.76 0.92 -22.57
N LEU A 132 8.37 0.80 -21.39
CA LEU A 132 9.55 -0.04 -21.15
C LEU A 132 9.24 -1.52 -21.04
N SER A 133 7.98 -1.92 -21.15
CA SER A 133 7.55 -3.30 -20.97
C SER A 133 8.09 -4.22 -22.05
N LYS A 134 8.65 -5.36 -21.65
CA LYS A 134 9.00 -6.46 -22.55
C LYS A 134 7.74 -7.13 -23.12
N ARG A 135 6.71 -7.20 -22.31
CA ARG A 135 5.38 -7.75 -22.62
C ARG A 135 4.33 -6.89 -21.95
N SER A 136 3.24 -6.66 -22.64
CA SER A 136 2.05 -6.00 -22.10
C SER A 136 0.78 -6.58 -22.72
N PHE A 137 -0.27 -6.67 -21.94
CA PHE A 137 -1.58 -7.14 -22.36
C PHE A 137 -2.66 -6.26 -21.74
N SER A 138 -3.70 -5.97 -22.52
CA SER A 138 -4.97 -5.45 -22.02
C SER A 138 -5.98 -6.58 -22.13
N ILE A 139 -6.40 -7.15 -21.01
CA ILE A 139 -7.24 -8.34 -20.93
C ILE A 139 -8.66 -7.88 -20.61
N ALA A 140 -9.59 -8.06 -21.56
CA ALA A 140 -10.98 -7.69 -21.34
C ALA A 140 -11.58 -8.54 -20.21
N SER A 141 -12.16 -7.87 -19.23
CA SER A 141 -12.89 -8.51 -18.12
C SER A 141 -14.31 -8.88 -18.54
N SER A 142 -14.92 -9.83 -17.83
CA SER A 142 -16.33 -10.18 -17.97
C SER A 142 -17.22 -9.56 -16.89
N ILE A 143 -16.62 -8.82 -15.95
CA ILE A 143 -17.28 -8.10 -14.86
C ILE A 143 -16.98 -6.60 -14.99
N ASP A 144 -17.78 -5.75 -14.37
CA ASP A 144 -17.40 -4.37 -14.12
C ASP A 144 -16.25 -4.39 -13.10
N ILE A 145 -15.03 -4.07 -13.57
CA ILE A 145 -13.84 -4.29 -12.76
C ILE A 145 -13.64 -3.21 -11.70
N TYR A 146 -13.10 -3.61 -10.55
CA TYR A 146 -12.83 -2.73 -9.42
C TYR A 146 -11.42 -2.95 -8.87
N GLY A 147 -11.25 -3.70 -7.79
CA GLY A 147 -9.98 -3.99 -7.18
C GLY A 147 -9.17 -5.07 -7.90
N ILE A 148 -7.86 -5.11 -7.62
CA ILE A 148 -6.95 -6.16 -8.11
C ILE A 148 -5.83 -6.42 -7.13
N CYS A 149 -5.47 -7.69 -6.98
CA CYS A 149 -4.17 -8.07 -6.46
C CYS A 149 -3.56 -9.20 -7.28
N ILE A 150 -2.24 -9.22 -7.38
CA ILE A 150 -1.53 -10.25 -8.11
C ILE A 150 -0.76 -11.19 -7.18
N GLY A 151 -0.45 -12.38 -7.66
CA GLY A 151 0.31 -13.37 -6.93
C GLY A 151 0.98 -14.38 -7.83
N MET A 152 1.70 -15.32 -7.22
CA MET A 152 2.40 -16.41 -7.91
C MET A 152 1.85 -17.76 -7.49
N ILE A 153 1.09 -18.40 -8.36
CA ILE A 153 0.61 -19.77 -8.15
C ILE A 153 1.44 -20.73 -9.01
N GLY A 154 2.16 -21.64 -8.37
CA GLY A 154 3.06 -22.56 -9.10
C GLY A 154 4.11 -21.85 -9.96
N GLY A 155 4.48 -20.62 -9.61
CA GLY A 155 5.44 -19.80 -10.36
C GLY A 155 4.82 -19.01 -11.53
N THR A 156 3.51 -19.13 -11.76
CA THR A 156 2.76 -18.39 -12.78
C THR A 156 2.14 -17.14 -12.17
N PRO A 157 2.28 -15.95 -12.79
CA PRO A 157 1.61 -14.75 -12.34
C PRO A 157 0.10 -14.85 -12.57
N VAL A 158 -0.65 -14.59 -11.51
CA VAL A 158 -2.12 -14.58 -11.50
C VAL A 158 -2.64 -13.26 -10.95
N ALA A 159 -3.87 -12.90 -11.31
CA ALA A 159 -4.59 -11.79 -10.72
C ALA A 159 -5.93 -12.26 -10.12
N PHE A 160 -6.26 -11.73 -8.97
CA PHE A 160 -7.61 -11.74 -8.42
C PHE A 160 -8.22 -10.36 -8.70
N VAL A 161 -9.36 -10.36 -9.37
CA VAL A 161 -10.03 -9.13 -9.82
C VAL A 161 -11.45 -9.12 -9.28
N THR A 162 -11.84 -8.03 -8.66
CA THR A 162 -13.14 -7.88 -8.01
C THR A 162 -14.12 -7.11 -8.88
N GLU A 163 -15.41 -7.26 -8.60
CA GLU A 163 -16.51 -6.64 -9.31
C GLU A 163 -17.01 -5.38 -8.59
N ASP A 164 -17.09 -4.25 -9.33
CA ASP A 164 -17.73 -3.00 -8.87
C ASP A 164 -19.21 -3.26 -8.58
N ARG A 165 -19.66 -2.97 -7.37
CA ARG A 165 -21.02 -3.19 -6.89
C ARG A 165 -21.54 -4.61 -7.01
N GLY A 166 -20.63 -5.57 -6.97
CA GLY A 166 -20.95 -6.99 -7.05
C GLY A 166 -20.05 -7.88 -6.22
N PRO A 167 -20.49 -9.12 -5.93
CA PRO A 167 -19.74 -10.01 -5.06
C PRO A 167 -18.70 -10.84 -5.82
N ARG A 168 -18.63 -10.75 -7.14
CA ARG A 168 -17.84 -11.65 -7.96
C ARG A 168 -16.35 -11.32 -7.87
N VAL A 169 -15.54 -12.35 -7.68
CA VAL A 169 -14.08 -12.29 -7.78
C VAL A 169 -13.64 -13.27 -8.86
N GLU A 170 -12.82 -12.79 -9.78
CA GLU A 170 -12.26 -13.57 -10.89
C GLU A 170 -10.78 -13.84 -10.69
N LEU A 171 -10.34 -15.08 -10.97
CA LEU A 171 -8.94 -15.49 -10.96
C LEU A 171 -8.46 -15.70 -12.38
N TRP A 172 -7.47 -14.89 -12.78
CA TRP A 172 -6.89 -14.87 -14.11
C TRP A 172 -5.43 -15.32 -14.11
N THR A 173 -5.01 -16.10 -15.11
CA THR A 173 -3.59 -16.24 -15.45
C THR A 173 -3.19 -15.11 -16.40
N LEU A 174 -2.24 -14.28 -16.00
CA LEU A 174 -1.91 -13.04 -16.73
C LEU A 174 -1.16 -13.32 -18.05
N GLU A 175 -0.17 -14.18 -18.02
CA GLU A 175 0.62 -14.52 -19.22
C GLU A 175 -0.21 -15.20 -20.32
N ASN A 176 -1.18 -16.02 -19.95
CA ASN A 176 -2.03 -16.75 -20.89
C ASN A 176 -3.37 -16.04 -21.13
N GLN A 177 -3.64 -14.92 -20.44
CA GLN A 177 -4.86 -14.13 -20.55
C GLN A 177 -6.12 -14.99 -20.37
N LYS A 178 -6.11 -15.89 -19.39
CA LYS A 178 -7.16 -16.88 -19.22
C LYS A 178 -7.82 -16.79 -17.84
N LEU A 179 -9.14 -16.68 -17.84
CA LEU A 179 -9.94 -16.88 -16.64
C LEU A 179 -9.88 -18.35 -16.22
N ILE A 180 -9.40 -18.65 -15.02
CA ILE A 180 -9.23 -20.00 -14.50
C ILE A 180 -10.13 -20.31 -13.31
N GLY A 181 -10.79 -19.31 -12.73
CA GLY A 181 -11.74 -19.49 -11.65
C GLY A 181 -12.52 -18.23 -11.35
N ALA A 182 -13.63 -18.40 -10.66
CA ALA A 182 -14.40 -17.29 -10.10
C ALA A 182 -15.17 -17.78 -8.87
N PHE A 183 -15.43 -16.86 -7.95
CA PHE A 183 -16.21 -17.14 -6.74
C PHE A 183 -16.96 -15.87 -6.30
N ASP A 184 -17.84 -16.06 -5.33
CA ASP A 184 -18.63 -14.99 -4.72
C ASP A 184 -18.03 -14.69 -3.34
N ASN A 185 -17.62 -13.44 -3.10
CA ASN A 185 -17.08 -12.99 -1.80
C ASN A 185 -18.17 -12.47 -0.85
N GLY A 186 -19.41 -12.35 -1.30
CA GLY A 186 -20.56 -11.97 -0.47
C GLY A 186 -21.00 -10.52 -0.63
N GLY A 187 -20.18 -9.62 -1.14
CA GLY A 187 -20.47 -8.23 -1.42
C GLY A 187 -19.34 -7.60 -2.22
N GLU A 188 -19.48 -6.32 -2.50
CA GLU A 188 -18.45 -5.51 -3.15
C GLU A 188 -17.14 -5.60 -2.37
N SER A 189 -16.05 -5.65 -3.09
CA SER A 189 -14.72 -5.84 -2.53
C SER A 189 -13.71 -5.08 -3.35
N GLU A 190 -12.84 -4.30 -2.70
CA GLU A 190 -11.75 -3.60 -3.38
C GLU A 190 -10.40 -4.14 -2.96
N GLY A 191 -10.08 -4.02 -1.68
CA GLY A 191 -8.79 -4.37 -1.16
C GLY A 191 -8.52 -5.87 -1.15
N CYS A 192 -7.39 -6.28 -1.71
CA CYS A 192 -6.93 -7.65 -1.56
C CYS A 192 -5.39 -7.75 -1.54
N VAL A 193 -4.88 -8.86 -1.02
CA VAL A 193 -3.48 -9.24 -1.12
C VAL A 193 -3.34 -10.75 -1.19
N PHE A 194 -2.48 -11.23 -2.08
CA PHE A 194 -2.15 -12.66 -2.15
C PHE A 194 -0.83 -12.94 -1.43
N ASP A 195 -0.86 -13.84 -0.49
CA ASP A 195 0.30 -14.37 0.22
C ASP A 195 0.93 -15.51 -0.58
N ASP A 196 1.98 -15.19 -1.32
CA ASP A 196 2.64 -16.14 -2.23
C ASP A 196 3.23 -17.35 -1.49
N GLU A 197 3.75 -17.16 -0.27
CA GLU A 197 4.39 -18.23 0.50
C GLU A 197 3.36 -19.14 1.20
N ASN A 198 2.33 -18.55 1.81
CA ASN A 198 1.26 -19.31 2.47
C ASN A 198 0.12 -19.70 1.52
N GLN A 199 0.16 -19.23 0.26
CA GLN A 199 -0.88 -19.47 -0.74
C GLN A 199 -2.28 -19.11 -0.21
N THR A 200 -2.39 -17.90 0.36
CA THR A 200 -3.63 -17.40 0.97
C THR A 200 -4.00 -16.07 0.34
N LEU A 201 -5.24 -15.94 -0.11
CA LEU A 201 -5.83 -14.69 -0.53
C LEU A 201 -6.53 -14.05 0.67
N PHE A 202 -6.14 -12.82 1.03
CA PHE A 202 -6.91 -11.96 1.91
C PHE A 202 -7.67 -10.95 1.05
N ILE A 203 -8.94 -10.73 1.37
CA ILE A 203 -9.83 -9.83 0.61
C ILE A 203 -10.82 -9.16 1.56
N SER A 204 -10.97 -7.85 1.42
CA SER A 204 -11.93 -7.03 2.15
C SER A 204 -13.25 -6.95 1.39
N GLU A 205 -14.36 -7.07 2.10
CA GLU A 205 -15.71 -6.87 1.58
C GLU A 205 -16.33 -5.67 2.29
N GLU A 206 -16.67 -4.64 1.53
CA GLU A 206 -16.98 -3.31 2.05
C GLU A 206 -18.43 -3.13 2.46
N GLU A 207 -19.37 -3.61 1.64
CA GLU A 207 -20.76 -3.17 1.76
C GLU A 207 -21.61 -3.90 2.81
N THR A 208 -21.78 -5.20 2.67
CA THR A 208 -22.88 -5.89 3.39
C THR A 208 -22.52 -6.17 4.83
N ASN A 209 -21.34 -6.73 5.07
CA ASN A 209 -20.92 -7.15 6.39
C ASN A 209 -19.66 -6.44 6.86
N GLY A 210 -18.91 -5.79 5.97
CA GLY A 210 -17.63 -5.17 6.25
C GLY A 210 -16.66 -6.16 6.86
N VAL A 211 -16.20 -7.14 6.07
CA VAL A 211 -15.40 -8.26 6.58
C VAL A 211 -14.08 -8.41 5.84
N LEU A 212 -13.05 -8.79 6.58
CA LEU A 212 -11.81 -9.31 6.02
C LEU A 212 -11.89 -10.84 5.98
N LYS A 213 -11.74 -11.45 4.82
CA LYS A 213 -11.76 -12.88 4.60
C LYS A 213 -10.42 -13.42 4.14
N ALA A 214 -10.11 -14.66 4.54
CA ALA A 214 -8.91 -15.38 4.10
C ALA A 214 -9.30 -16.69 3.40
N TYR A 215 -8.85 -16.85 2.17
CA TYR A 215 -9.04 -18.04 1.33
C TYR A 215 -7.72 -18.80 1.20
N ASP A 216 -7.65 -20.01 1.74
CA ASP A 216 -6.46 -20.86 1.68
C ASP A 216 -6.49 -21.71 0.40
N LEU A 217 -5.62 -21.40 -0.55
CA LEU A 217 -5.57 -22.07 -1.85
C LEU A 217 -4.93 -23.47 -1.79
N ASN A 218 -4.40 -23.88 -0.63
CA ASN A 218 -3.94 -25.25 -0.42
C ASN A 218 -5.07 -26.24 -0.14
N GLN A 219 -6.31 -25.76 0.06
CA GLN A 219 -7.47 -26.61 0.29
C GLN A 219 -8.02 -27.20 -1.02
N GLU A 220 -8.73 -28.32 -0.93
CA GLU A 220 -9.37 -28.97 -2.08
C GLU A 220 -10.42 -28.06 -2.77
N TYR A 221 -11.13 -27.25 -1.97
CA TYR A 221 -12.15 -26.29 -2.44
C TYR A 221 -11.88 -24.91 -1.84
N PRO A 222 -10.82 -24.20 -2.32
CA PRO A 222 -10.30 -23.03 -1.63
C PRO A 222 -11.30 -21.87 -1.47
N PHE A 223 -12.26 -21.73 -2.40
CA PHE A 223 -13.19 -20.61 -2.40
C PHE A 223 -14.55 -20.90 -1.76
N ARG A 224 -14.74 -22.07 -1.14
CA ARG A 224 -16.03 -22.44 -0.54
C ARG A 224 -16.17 -22.07 0.92
N ASN A 225 -15.09 -22.08 1.68
CA ASN A 225 -15.12 -21.92 3.14
C ASN A 225 -13.99 -20.97 3.58
N PRO A 226 -14.11 -19.66 3.33
CA PRO A 226 -13.13 -18.71 3.83
C PRO A 226 -13.14 -18.66 5.36
N VAL A 227 -12.02 -18.26 5.93
CA VAL A 227 -11.95 -17.83 7.33
C VAL A 227 -12.34 -16.37 7.38
N THR A 228 -13.35 -15.99 8.17
CA THR A 228 -13.55 -14.60 8.55
C THR A 228 -12.44 -14.22 9.51
N VAL A 229 -11.61 -13.26 9.12
CA VAL A 229 -10.48 -12.75 9.91
C VAL A 229 -10.98 -11.71 10.91
N ASP A 230 -11.83 -10.79 10.43
CA ASP A 230 -12.45 -9.72 11.24
C ASP A 230 -13.73 -9.20 10.55
N SER A 231 -14.51 -8.40 11.28
CA SER A 231 -15.76 -7.82 10.78
C SER A 231 -16.11 -6.51 11.48
N ARG A 232 -17.10 -5.78 10.94
CA ARG A 232 -17.68 -4.59 11.60
C ARG A 232 -18.30 -4.89 12.97
N GLU A 233 -18.64 -6.13 13.28
CA GLU A 233 -19.11 -6.52 14.59
C GLU A 233 -17.98 -6.64 15.62
N GLU A 234 -16.72 -6.62 15.18
CA GLU A 234 -15.54 -6.79 16.03
C GLU A 234 -14.63 -5.56 16.00
N ASN A 235 -13.60 -5.51 15.14
CA ASN A 235 -12.58 -4.44 15.18
C ASN A 235 -12.58 -3.53 13.97
N ILE A 236 -13.36 -3.78 12.92
CA ILE A 236 -13.46 -2.93 11.74
C ILE A 236 -14.46 -1.81 12.03
N GLY A 237 -13.99 -0.54 12.04
CA GLY A 237 -14.81 0.61 12.40
C GLY A 237 -15.58 1.26 11.26
N GLY A 238 -15.40 0.79 10.02
CA GLY A 238 -16.03 1.34 8.83
C GLY A 238 -15.87 0.42 7.64
N ASP A 239 -15.60 0.99 6.48
CA ASP A 239 -15.35 0.22 5.28
C ASP A 239 -13.95 -0.40 5.33
N PRO A 240 -13.82 -1.72 5.19
CA PRO A 240 -12.53 -2.38 5.10
C PRO A 240 -11.98 -2.27 3.68
N GLU A 241 -10.88 -1.58 3.54
CA GLU A 241 -10.26 -1.22 2.28
C GLU A 241 -8.95 -1.97 2.04
N GLY A 242 -7.89 -1.27 1.68
CA GLY A 242 -6.60 -1.82 1.32
C GLY A 242 -6.06 -2.87 2.29
N VAL A 243 -5.53 -3.95 1.74
CA VAL A 243 -4.95 -5.06 2.50
C VAL A 243 -3.49 -5.27 2.08
N ALA A 244 -2.58 -5.38 3.04
CA ALA A 244 -1.17 -5.59 2.76
C ALA A 244 -0.51 -6.58 3.73
N ILE A 245 0.65 -7.12 3.36
CA ILE A 245 1.40 -8.07 4.18
C ILE A 245 2.77 -7.52 4.56
N TYR A 246 3.07 -7.51 5.86
CA TYR A 246 4.41 -7.31 6.39
C TYR A 246 5.03 -8.64 6.79
N LYS A 247 6.11 -9.05 6.13
CA LYS A 247 6.79 -10.33 6.35
C LYS A 247 7.85 -10.20 7.44
N THR A 248 7.81 -11.06 8.47
CA THR A 248 8.90 -11.19 9.46
C THR A 248 9.79 -12.39 9.15
N SER A 249 9.25 -13.38 8.43
CA SER A 249 9.95 -14.51 7.80
C SER A 249 9.22 -14.91 6.53
N ASP A 250 9.60 -16.00 5.90
CA ASP A 250 8.91 -16.51 4.71
C ASP A 250 7.42 -16.77 4.97
N THR A 251 7.06 -17.30 6.12
CA THR A 251 5.67 -17.67 6.45
C THR A 251 5.02 -16.84 7.54
N GLU A 252 5.81 -16.16 8.38
CA GLU A 252 5.32 -15.35 9.51
C GLU A 252 5.28 -13.86 9.17
N GLY A 253 4.50 -13.12 9.96
CA GLY A 253 4.37 -11.68 9.81
C GLY A 253 2.99 -11.18 10.20
N TYR A 254 2.61 -10.09 9.57
CA TYR A 254 1.35 -9.40 9.83
C TYR A 254 0.57 -9.18 8.54
N VAL A 255 -0.75 -9.27 8.64
CA VAL A 255 -1.69 -8.72 7.66
C VAL A 255 -2.17 -7.38 8.21
N LEU A 256 -2.14 -6.36 7.36
CA LEU A 256 -2.66 -5.03 7.68
C LEU A 256 -3.92 -4.80 6.84
N LEU A 257 -4.90 -4.16 7.45
CA LEU A 257 -6.14 -3.74 6.81
C LEU A 257 -6.36 -2.27 7.08
N SER A 258 -6.68 -1.49 6.05
CA SER A 258 -7.24 -0.16 6.23
C SER A 258 -8.69 -0.29 6.70
N SER A 259 -8.99 0.23 7.88
CA SER A 259 -10.34 0.43 8.41
C SER A 259 -10.69 1.90 8.16
N GLN A 260 -11.16 2.20 6.93
CA GLN A 260 -11.27 3.55 6.38
C GLN A 260 -12.16 4.45 7.25
N GLY A 261 -13.34 3.97 7.61
CA GLY A 261 -14.34 4.80 8.29
C GLY A 261 -13.97 5.27 9.70
N ASP A 262 -12.94 4.68 10.34
CA ASP A 262 -12.43 5.14 11.64
C ASP A 262 -10.94 5.53 11.61
N ASN A 263 -10.38 5.70 10.41
CA ASN A 263 -9.00 6.15 10.16
C ASN A 263 -7.95 5.28 10.85
N LYS A 264 -8.17 3.97 10.94
CA LYS A 264 -7.26 3.03 11.59
C LYS A 264 -6.70 2.00 10.63
N PHE A 265 -5.58 1.44 11.02
CA PHE A 265 -4.99 0.28 10.38
C PHE A 265 -5.01 -0.89 11.37
N ASN A 266 -5.80 -1.89 11.06
CA ASN A 266 -5.91 -3.11 11.86
C ASN A 266 -4.79 -4.07 11.50
N VAL A 267 -4.23 -4.76 12.50
CA VAL A 267 -3.10 -5.66 12.35
C VAL A 267 -3.45 -7.04 12.89
N TYR A 268 -3.21 -8.05 12.06
CA TYR A 268 -3.52 -9.45 12.37
C TYR A 268 -2.27 -10.32 12.20
N ASN A 269 -2.23 -11.45 12.87
CA ASN A 269 -1.24 -12.47 12.55
C ASN A 269 -1.40 -12.95 11.11
N ARG A 270 -0.30 -13.06 10.38
CA ARG A 270 -0.27 -13.60 9.01
C ARG A 270 -0.60 -15.10 8.95
N GLN A 271 -0.46 -15.82 10.07
CA GLN A 271 -0.78 -17.25 10.16
C GLN A 271 -2.14 -17.49 10.83
N LYS A 272 -2.78 -18.60 10.45
CA LYS A 272 -4.02 -19.05 11.08
C LYS A 272 -3.87 -19.13 12.61
N PRO A 273 -4.84 -18.70 13.38
CA PRO A 273 -6.20 -18.31 12.96
C PRO A 273 -6.32 -16.83 12.54
N TYR A 274 -5.24 -16.14 12.16
CA TYR A 274 -5.19 -14.73 11.76
C TYR A 274 -5.66 -13.77 12.87
N GLN A 275 -5.21 -14.05 14.08
CA GLN A 275 -5.66 -13.34 15.27
C GLN A 275 -5.41 -11.85 15.17
N PHE A 276 -6.39 -11.01 15.52
CA PHE A 276 -6.23 -9.59 15.72
C PHE A 276 -5.19 -9.31 16.81
N ILE A 277 -4.27 -8.38 16.54
CA ILE A 277 -3.18 -8.00 17.44
C ILE A 277 -3.45 -6.65 18.06
N SER A 278 -3.68 -5.64 17.22
CA SER A 278 -3.86 -4.24 17.60
C SER A 278 -4.30 -3.42 16.40
N SER A 279 -4.65 -2.18 16.63
CA SER A 279 -4.79 -1.16 15.60
C SER A 279 -3.92 0.06 15.89
N PHE A 280 -3.62 0.86 14.87
CA PHE A 280 -2.92 2.13 15.03
C PHE A 280 -3.48 3.16 14.06
N THR A 281 -3.25 4.44 14.36
CA THR A 281 -3.47 5.59 13.48
C THR A 281 -2.13 6.12 12.97
N VAL A 282 -2.15 6.84 11.86
CA VAL A 282 -1.02 7.68 11.44
C VAL A 282 -1.40 9.11 11.76
N ASP A 283 -0.67 9.68 12.71
CA ASP A 283 -1.00 10.99 13.29
C ASP A 283 -0.18 12.11 12.63
N ASP A 284 -0.58 13.35 12.85
CA ASP A 284 0.16 14.55 12.42
C ASP A 284 1.56 14.55 13.02
N SER A 285 2.55 14.79 12.19
CA SER A 285 3.94 14.89 12.65
C SER A 285 4.29 16.30 13.09
N SER A 286 5.19 16.41 14.06
CA SER A 286 5.75 17.72 14.47
C SER A 286 6.54 18.43 13.36
N ARG A 287 6.70 17.80 12.20
CA ARG A 287 7.42 18.32 11.03
C ARG A 287 6.51 18.97 9.99
N GLY A 288 5.21 19.03 10.27
CA GLY A 288 4.22 19.61 9.37
C GLY A 288 3.69 18.66 8.30
N ILE A 289 4.00 17.37 8.38
CA ILE A 289 3.32 16.34 7.57
C ILE A 289 2.11 15.90 8.40
N ASP A 290 0.94 16.00 7.84
CA ASP A 290 -0.31 15.53 8.43
C ASP A 290 -0.40 14.00 8.47
N GLY A 291 -1.42 13.48 9.13
CA GLY A 291 -1.68 12.07 9.27
C GLY A 291 -2.26 11.43 8.02
N THR A 292 -3.04 10.37 8.22
CA THR A 292 -3.87 9.77 7.15
C THR A 292 -5.33 9.79 7.54
N SER A 293 -6.17 10.03 6.56
CA SER A 293 -7.62 10.01 6.69
C SER A 293 -8.25 9.20 5.56
N HIS A 294 -9.36 8.53 5.82
CA HIS A 294 -10.17 7.79 4.85
C HIS A 294 -9.32 7.02 3.83
N THR A 295 -8.32 6.29 4.32
CA THR A 295 -7.35 5.59 3.48
C THR A 295 -7.99 4.45 2.71
N ASP A 296 -7.91 4.53 1.37
CA ASP A 296 -8.26 3.44 0.46
C ASP A 296 -7.10 2.42 0.43
N GLY A 297 -6.15 2.57 -0.46
CA GLY A 297 -5.07 1.61 -0.68
C GLY A 297 -3.86 1.75 0.24
N ILE A 298 -3.21 0.64 0.52
CA ILE A 298 -1.95 0.56 1.27
C ILE A 298 -0.96 -0.40 0.63
N SER A 299 0.32 -0.04 0.65
CA SER A 299 1.42 -0.94 0.28
C SER A 299 2.42 -1.08 1.41
N VAL A 300 2.83 -2.30 1.73
CA VAL A 300 3.75 -2.57 2.86
C VAL A 300 4.91 -3.44 2.41
N SER A 301 6.11 -3.11 2.87
CA SER A 301 7.28 -3.95 2.68
C SER A 301 8.13 -4.02 3.93
N SER A 302 8.62 -5.20 4.26
CA SER A 302 9.60 -5.43 5.34
C SER A 302 11.05 -5.27 4.88
N TYR A 303 11.27 -4.97 3.61
CA TYR A 303 12.61 -4.81 3.07
C TYR A 303 13.38 -3.66 3.75
N ASN A 304 14.69 -3.78 3.86
CA ASN A 304 15.53 -2.76 4.48
C ASN A 304 15.91 -1.68 3.45
N PHE A 305 15.24 -0.53 3.49
CA PHE A 305 15.54 0.63 2.64
C PHE A 305 16.61 1.55 3.25
N GLY A 306 17.14 1.19 4.42
CA GLY A 306 18.17 1.95 5.13
C GLY A 306 17.62 3.09 6.00
N GLY A 307 18.46 3.58 6.92
CA GLY A 307 18.11 4.71 7.79
C GLY A 307 16.85 4.47 8.62
N LYS A 308 15.90 5.38 8.52
CA LYS A 308 14.62 5.31 9.23
C LYS A 308 13.72 4.16 8.74
N TYR A 309 13.93 3.71 7.52
CA TYR A 309 13.18 2.62 6.88
C TYR A 309 13.93 1.28 6.92
N SER A 310 14.83 1.09 7.88
CA SER A 310 15.61 -0.16 8.03
C SER A 310 14.78 -1.39 8.42
N LYS A 311 13.55 -1.19 8.86
CA LYS A 311 12.56 -2.24 9.14
C LYS A 311 11.40 -2.24 8.14
N GLY A 312 11.63 -1.66 6.96
CA GLY A 312 10.59 -1.51 5.95
C GLY A 312 9.79 -0.24 6.09
N MET A 313 8.76 -0.15 5.26
CA MET A 313 7.85 0.99 5.22
C MET A 313 6.43 0.55 4.87
N MET A 314 5.50 1.41 5.17
CA MET A 314 4.13 1.42 4.68
C MET A 314 3.95 2.69 3.85
N ILE A 315 3.23 2.57 2.74
CA ILE A 315 2.71 3.70 1.97
C ILE A 315 1.20 3.61 2.07
N ALA A 316 0.56 4.72 2.39
CA ALA A 316 -0.89 4.79 2.56
C ALA A 316 -1.42 5.98 1.76
N GLN A 317 -2.53 5.80 1.06
CA GLN A 317 -3.30 6.89 0.48
C GLN A 317 -3.84 7.78 1.61
N ASP A 318 -3.94 9.08 1.35
CA ASP A 318 -4.50 10.07 2.27
C ASP A 318 -5.51 10.96 1.56
N ASP A 319 -6.74 10.99 2.07
CA ASP A 319 -7.85 11.72 1.49
C ASP A 319 -7.80 13.22 1.82
N GLU A 320 -7.73 13.58 3.09
CA GLU A 320 -7.70 14.96 3.55
C GLU A 320 -6.26 15.44 3.76
N ASN A 321 -5.54 15.68 2.68
CA ASN A 321 -4.15 16.11 2.69
C ASN A 321 -4.00 17.60 3.01
N PHE A 322 -3.48 17.92 4.19
CA PHE A 322 -3.31 19.29 4.67
C PHE A 322 -1.85 19.78 4.62
N ASP A 323 -1.61 20.93 4.00
CA ASP A 323 -0.39 21.73 4.16
C ASP A 323 -0.67 22.90 5.09
N GLY A 324 -0.42 22.72 6.38
CA GLY A 324 -0.85 23.62 7.43
C GLY A 324 -2.37 23.63 7.58
N GLU A 325 -3.03 24.73 7.21
CA GLU A 325 -4.50 24.87 7.23
C GLU A 325 -5.12 24.71 5.83
N GLU A 326 -4.31 24.52 4.79
CA GLU A 326 -4.77 24.45 3.39
C GLU A 326 -4.98 22.99 2.98
N LEU A 327 -6.22 22.65 2.63
CA LEU A 327 -6.54 21.36 2.02
C LEU A 327 -6.03 21.33 0.58
N LYS A 328 -5.20 20.36 0.27
CA LYS A 328 -4.64 20.06 -1.05
C LYS A 328 -5.37 18.88 -1.68
N ASN A 329 -5.03 18.55 -2.92
CA ASN A 329 -5.43 17.29 -3.51
C ASN A 329 -4.79 16.12 -2.75
N GLN A 330 -5.41 14.96 -2.83
CA GLN A 330 -4.97 13.72 -2.20
C GLN A 330 -3.52 13.36 -2.54
N ASN A 331 -2.87 12.63 -1.66
CA ASN A 331 -1.49 12.19 -1.81
C ASN A 331 -1.24 10.81 -1.18
N PHE A 332 0.02 10.44 -1.02
CA PHE A 332 0.45 9.20 -0.37
C PHE A 332 1.45 9.50 0.73
N LYS A 333 1.21 8.98 1.93
CA LYS A 333 2.08 9.11 3.10
C LYS A 333 3.08 7.95 3.16
N ILE A 334 4.34 8.24 3.50
CA ILE A 334 5.44 7.27 3.58
C ILE A 334 5.84 7.10 5.04
N ILE A 335 5.47 5.96 5.60
CA ILE A 335 5.52 5.66 7.03
C ILE A 335 6.61 4.63 7.32
N PRO A 336 7.56 4.88 8.23
CA PRO A 336 8.57 3.89 8.60
C PRO A 336 7.99 2.80 9.48
N PHE A 337 8.06 1.55 9.04
CA PHE A 337 7.40 0.43 9.71
C PHE A 337 7.96 0.11 11.11
N ASN A 338 9.15 0.59 11.45
CA ASN A 338 9.68 0.47 12.81
C ASN A 338 8.85 1.22 13.87
N GLN A 339 8.07 2.23 13.48
CA GLN A 339 7.12 2.91 14.38
C GLN A 339 5.90 2.01 14.62
N VAL A 340 5.35 1.42 13.56
CA VAL A 340 4.26 0.44 13.65
C VAL A 340 4.67 -0.71 14.57
N LEU A 341 5.84 -1.33 14.36
CA LEU A 341 6.34 -2.41 15.22
C LEU A 341 6.51 -2.02 16.70
N LYS A 342 6.63 -0.73 17.01
CA LYS A 342 6.65 -0.26 18.41
C LYS A 342 5.24 -0.08 18.97
N ALA A 343 4.31 0.36 18.15
CA ALA A 343 2.90 0.53 18.53
C ALA A 343 2.20 -0.83 18.78
N LEU A 344 2.71 -1.93 18.19
CA LEU A 344 2.19 -3.29 18.42
C LEU A 344 2.70 -3.95 19.72
N LYS A 345 3.55 -3.30 20.51
CA LYS A 345 4.11 -3.83 21.77
C LYS A 345 3.36 -3.31 22.99
#